data_8feb55ef1e259e45d714b815b6e4e0fc
#
_entry.id   8feb55ef1e259e45d714b815b6e4e0fc
#
_cell.length_a   1.000
_cell.length_b   1.000
_cell.length_c   1.000
_cell.angle_alpha   90.00
_cell.angle_beta   90.00
_cell.angle_gamma   90.00
#
_symmetry.space_group_name_H-M   'P 1'
#
loop_
_entity.id
_entity.type
_entity.pdbx_description
1 polymer ?
#
loop_
_entity_poly.entity_id
_entity_poly.type
_entity_poly.pdbx_seq_one_letter_code
_entity_poly.pdbx_strand_id
1 'polypeptide(L)'
;LGNLHLAAAQLAPAIRREGDPALDSTASLLDQSYYRLLRLVNNLTAAGELGQDAPLPVRDRDLTETVRAVCAGAQGLFALKKVQLEFRSAADCHTCAFHQPSIELLLYQLLSNALKFTPAGGAVTVELKFINRWVRLSVSDTGCGIQEDQIPFLFDRYLHDDAMAPQPHGLGLGLPICQHIAERHGGTMIAESRPGQGSRFTLSLPDRRCGTADVSDVKFDYNGGFNPLLLALADALPPQAFSQRHLD
;
A
#
# COMPACT_ATOMS: atom_id res chain seq x y z
N LEU A 1 12.60 -1.73 18.40
CA LEU A 1 12.61 -2.20 17.01
C LEU A 1 14.02 -2.11 16.39
N GLY A 2 14.76 -0.99 16.54
CA GLY A 2 16.11 -0.81 15.97
C GLY A 2 17.11 -1.90 16.32
N ASN A 3 17.15 -2.35 17.58
CA ASN A 3 18.06 -3.43 18.02
C ASN A 3 17.69 -4.79 17.40
N LEU A 4 16.41 -5.04 17.14
CA LEU A 4 15.94 -6.27 16.47
C LEU A 4 16.37 -6.28 15.01
N HIS A 5 16.27 -5.14 14.35
CA HIS A 5 16.76 -4.97 12.97
C HIS A 5 18.27 -5.18 12.88
N LEU A 6 19.02 -4.55 13.77
CA LEU A 6 20.47 -4.68 13.78
C LEU A 6 20.90 -6.14 13.98
N ALA A 7 20.24 -6.86 14.90
CA ALA A 7 20.49 -8.27 15.12
C ALA A 7 20.11 -9.13 13.89
N ALA A 8 18.97 -8.89 13.27
CA ALA A 8 18.55 -9.58 12.04
C ALA A 8 19.52 -9.30 10.89
N ALA A 9 19.91 -8.03 10.68
CA ALA A 9 20.84 -7.60 9.64
C ALA A 9 22.26 -8.20 9.83
N GLN A 10 22.68 -8.46 11.05
CA GLN A 10 23.96 -9.11 11.34
C GLN A 10 23.90 -10.64 11.22
N LEU A 11 22.80 -11.26 11.63
CA LEU A 11 22.62 -12.71 11.61
C LEU A 11 22.28 -13.26 10.22
N ALA A 12 21.42 -12.58 9.45
CA ALA A 12 20.97 -13.05 8.16
C ALA A 12 22.11 -13.33 7.15
N PRO A 13 23.14 -12.45 7.00
CA PRO A 13 24.28 -12.76 6.12
C PRO A 13 25.13 -13.94 6.61
N ALA A 14 25.27 -14.12 7.92
CA ALA A 14 26.03 -15.24 8.49
C ALA A 14 25.32 -16.58 8.23
N ILE A 15 24.01 -16.61 8.46
CA ILE A 15 23.14 -17.75 8.19
C ILE A 15 23.19 -18.14 6.69
N ARG A 16 23.10 -17.16 5.81
CA ARG A 16 23.12 -17.40 4.34
C ARG A 16 24.45 -17.89 3.80
N ARG A 17 25.59 -17.58 4.48
CA ARG A 17 26.93 -18.10 4.09
C ARG A 17 27.08 -19.58 4.30
N GLU A 18 26.31 -20.20 5.19
CA GLU A 18 26.32 -21.63 5.42
C GLU A 18 25.68 -22.45 4.29
N GLY A 19 24.87 -21.80 3.41
CA GLY A 19 24.28 -22.41 2.23
C GLY A 19 23.21 -23.47 2.54
N ASP A 20 22.69 -23.50 3.78
CA ASP A 20 21.60 -24.39 4.18
C ASP A 20 20.24 -23.76 3.81
N PRO A 21 19.46 -24.41 2.90
CA PRO A 21 18.16 -23.90 2.47
C PRO A 21 17.14 -23.73 3.62
N ALA A 22 17.24 -24.53 4.68
CA ALA A 22 16.36 -24.43 5.84
C ALA A 22 16.65 -23.15 6.64
N LEU A 23 17.93 -22.83 6.81
CA LEU A 23 18.37 -21.60 7.47
C LEU A 23 18.02 -20.35 6.64
N ASP A 24 18.17 -20.41 5.31
CA ASP A 24 17.75 -19.32 4.40
C ASP A 24 16.25 -19.04 4.48
N SER A 25 15.43 -20.09 4.54
CA SER A 25 13.98 -19.97 4.72
C SER A 25 13.64 -19.31 6.07
N THR A 26 14.34 -19.70 7.14
CA THR A 26 14.15 -19.15 8.49
C THR A 26 14.56 -17.68 8.54
N ALA A 27 15.66 -17.29 7.91
CA ALA A 27 16.09 -15.90 7.81
C ALA A 27 15.05 -15.04 7.05
N SER A 28 14.53 -15.54 5.93
CA SER A 28 13.49 -14.84 5.16
C SER A 28 12.18 -14.67 5.96
N LEU A 29 11.83 -15.65 6.79
CA LEU A 29 10.66 -15.56 7.68
C LEU A 29 10.88 -14.54 8.81
N LEU A 30 12.11 -14.46 9.35
CA LEU A 30 12.47 -13.44 10.34
C LEU A 30 12.37 -12.03 9.76
N ASP A 31 12.94 -11.80 8.57
CA ASP A 31 12.86 -10.53 7.87
C ASP A 31 11.39 -10.15 7.59
N GLN A 32 10.58 -11.07 7.07
CA GLN A 32 9.13 -10.86 6.87
C GLN A 32 8.43 -10.44 8.17
N SER A 33 8.71 -11.13 9.27
CA SER A 33 8.08 -10.85 10.57
C SER A 33 8.45 -9.45 11.06
N TYR A 34 9.71 -9.05 10.84
CA TYR A 34 10.19 -7.72 11.17
C TYR A 34 9.48 -6.63 10.32
N TYR A 35 9.37 -6.81 9.00
CA TYR A 35 8.65 -5.91 8.12
C TYR A 35 7.16 -5.78 8.49
N ARG A 36 6.51 -6.88 8.89
CA ARG A 36 5.13 -6.86 9.41
C ARG A 36 5.00 -6.03 10.69
N LEU A 37 5.94 -6.17 11.62
CA LEU A 37 5.95 -5.35 12.85
C LEU A 37 6.14 -3.86 12.54
N LEU A 38 7.06 -3.50 11.65
CA LEU A 38 7.26 -2.12 11.22
C LEU A 38 6.00 -1.55 10.58
N ARG A 39 5.35 -2.32 9.70
CA ARG A 39 4.09 -1.93 9.08
C ARG A 39 3.00 -1.67 10.11
N LEU A 40 2.88 -2.52 11.13
CA LEU A 40 1.91 -2.33 12.22
C LEU A 40 2.18 -1.02 12.95
N VAL A 41 3.44 -0.72 13.27
CA VAL A 41 3.81 0.55 13.93
C VAL A 41 3.48 1.75 13.04
N ASN A 42 3.83 1.70 11.75
CA ASN A 42 3.53 2.78 10.82
C ASN A 42 2.02 3.01 10.66
N ASN A 43 1.22 1.93 10.59
CA ASN A 43 -0.23 2.03 10.53
C ASN A 43 -0.82 2.60 11.82
N LEU A 44 -0.30 2.22 12.99
CA LEU A 44 -0.73 2.78 14.28
C LEU A 44 -0.37 4.27 14.39
N THR A 45 0.82 4.67 13.92
CA THR A 45 1.22 6.09 13.89
C THR A 45 0.29 6.89 12.97
N ALA A 46 0.07 6.40 11.73
CA ALA A 46 -0.86 7.03 10.80
C ALA A 46 -2.29 7.09 11.35
N ALA A 47 -2.74 6.01 12.02
CA ALA A 47 -4.05 6.00 12.66
C ALA A 47 -4.15 6.95 13.88
N GLY A 48 -3.07 7.19 14.60
CA GLY A 48 -2.98 8.20 15.67
C GLY A 48 -3.13 9.63 15.15
N GLU A 49 -2.79 9.87 13.89
CA GLU A 49 -2.95 11.17 13.23
C GLU A 49 -4.36 11.40 12.67
N LEU A 50 -5.23 10.38 12.69
CA LEU A 50 -6.61 10.44 12.18
C LEU A 50 -7.55 11.40 12.92
N GLY A 51 -7.08 12.15 13.87
CA GLY A 51 -7.86 13.17 14.59
C GLY A 51 -7.20 14.55 14.58
N GLN A 52 -6.09 14.70 13.85
CA GLN A 52 -5.38 15.96 13.78
C GLN A 52 -5.83 16.79 12.58
N ASP A 53 -6.38 17.98 12.84
CA ASP A 53 -6.87 18.92 11.82
C ASP A 53 -5.76 19.79 11.21
N ALA A 54 -4.49 19.46 11.41
CA ALA A 54 -3.40 20.22 10.81
C ALA A 54 -3.48 20.16 9.26
N PRO A 55 -3.36 21.29 8.55
CA PRO A 55 -3.47 21.32 7.10
C PRO A 55 -2.35 20.48 6.46
N LEU A 56 -2.71 19.69 5.44
CA LEU A 56 -1.71 18.93 4.66
C LEU A 56 -0.84 19.88 3.84
N PRO A 57 0.48 19.69 3.81
CA PRO A 57 1.39 20.45 2.96
C PRO A 57 1.29 19.97 1.50
N VAL A 58 0.16 20.29 0.85
CA VAL A 58 -0.06 19.95 -0.57
C VAL A 58 0.87 20.78 -1.47
N ARG A 59 1.29 20.18 -2.61
CA ARG A 59 2.11 20.79 -3.65
C ARG A 59 1.58 20.39 -5.02
N ASP A 60 1.82 21.24 -6.02
CA ASP A 60 1.54 20.92 -7.42
C ASP A 60 2.58 19.92 -7.93
N ARG A 61 2.14 18.67 -8.17
CA ARG A 61 3.00 17.55 -8.61
C ARG A 61 2.30 16.74 -9.69
N ASP A 62 3.09 16.00 -10.46
CA ASP A 62 2.57 15.05 -11.44
C ASP A 62 2.04 13.80 -10.73
N LEU A 63 0.70 13.70 -10.66
CA LEU A 63 0.05 12.55 -10.05
C LEU A 63 0.19 11.29 -10.90
N THR A 64 0.18 11.41 -12.23
CA THR A 64 0.35 10.28 -13.13
C THR A 64 1.71 9.61 -12.93
N GLU A 65 2.76 10.42 -12.82
CA GLU A 65 4.11 9.91 -12.56
C GLU A 65 4.23 9.28 -11.17
N THR A 66 3.65 9.90 -10.14
CA THR A 66 3.63 9.34 -8.79
C THR A 66 2.97 7.96 -8.76
N VAL A 67 1.79 7.80 -9.36
CA VAL A 67 1.09 6.51 -9.41
C VAL A 67 1.85 5.48 -10.25
N ARG A 68 2.40 5.91 -11.39
CA ARG A 68 3.20 5.05 -12.27
C ARG A 68 4.42 4.49 -11.55
N ALA A 69 5.16 5.33 -10.82
CA ALA A 69 6.34 4.92 -10.07
C ALA A 69 6.02 3.87 -9.00
N VAL A 70 4.94 4.08 -8.23
CA VAL A 70 4.48 3.09 -7.23
C VAL A 70 4.11 1.77 -7.89
N CYS A 71 3.33 1.79 -8.98
CA CYS A 71 2.91 0.57 -9.68
C CYS A 71 4.11 -0.17 -10.30
N ALA A 72 5.03 0.54 -10.92
CA ALA A 72 6.24 -0.05 -11.52
C ALA A 72 7.10 -0.75 -10.47
N GLY A 73 7.32 -0.12 -9.31
CA GLY A 73 8.04 -0.73 -8.21
C GLY A 73 7.33 -1.97 -7.63
N ALA A 74 6.00 -2.01 -7.66
CA ALA A 74 5.22 -3.13 -7.12
C ALA A 74 5.12 -4.33 -8.06
N GLN A 75 5.31 -4.18 -9.38
CA GLN A 75 5.10 -5.25 -10.38
C GLN A 75 5.85 -6.53 -10.07
N GLY A 76 7.14 -6.43 -9.72
CA GLY A 76 7.96 -7.58 -9.35
C GLY A 76 7.42 -8.35 -8.14
N LEU A 77 6.91 -7.64 -7.14
CA LEU A 77 6.34 -8.24 -5.93
C LEU A 77 4.99 -8.93 -6.20
N PHE A 78 4.17 -8.35 -7.08
CA PHE A 78 2.93 -8.98 -7.55
C PHE A 78 3.21 -10.26 -8.34
N ALA A 79 4.24 -10.26 -9.19
CA ALA A 79 4.65 -11.43 -9.96
C ALA A 79 5.05 -12.62 -9.06
N LEU A 80 5.66 -12.38 -7.87
CA LEU A 80 5.97 -13.44 -6.89
C LEU A 80 4.73 -14.21 -6.43
N LYS A 81 3.56 -13.55 -6.38
CA LYS A 81 2.27 -14.19 -6.08
C LYS A 81 1.50 -14.65 -7.31
N LYS A 82 2.11 -14.53 -8.50
CA LYS A 82 1.47 -14.84 -9.80
C LYS A 82 0.19 -14.00 -10.01
N VAL A 83 0.19 -12.75 -9.56
CA VAL A 83 -0.88 -11.77 -9.78
C VAL A 83 -0.37 -10.73 -10.75
N GLN A 84 -1.17 -10.40 -11.77
CA GLN A 84 -0.84 -9.35 -12.73
C GLN A 84 -1.17 -7.98 -12.14
N LEU A 85 -0.26 -7.01 -12.27
CA LEU A 85 -0.51 -5.61 -11.91
C LEU A 85 -0.40 -4.74 -13.15
N GLU A 86 -1.47 -4.02 -13.47
CA GLU A 86 -1.54 -3.11 -14.60
C GLU A 86 -1.86 -1.69 -14.14
N PHE A 87 -1.16 -0.69 -14.71
CA PHE A 87 -1.48 0.72 -14.55
C PHE A 87 -2.02 1.30 -15.84
N ARG A 88 -3.16 1.98 -15.76
CA ARG A 88 -3.81 2.69 -16.86
C ARG A 88 -4.07 4.14 -16.49
N SER A 89 -3.72 5.06 -17.35
CA SER A 89 -3.99 6.49 -17.14
C SER A 89 -4.62 7.11 -18.38
N ALA A 90 -5.56 8.02 -18.16
CA ALA A 90 -6.17 8.81 -19.23
C ALA A 90 -5.24 9.93 -19.76
N ALA A 91 -4.13 10.22 -19.07
CA ALA A 91 -3.12 11.18 -19.50
C ALA A 91 -1.72 10.69 -19.10
N ASP A 92 -0.73 11.00 -19.94
CA ASP A 92 0.67 10.62 -19.66
C ASP A 92 1.29 11.45 -18.53
N CYS A 93 0.79 12.66 -18.29
CA CYS A 93 1.20 13.60 -17.26
C CYS A 93 -0.02 14.39 -16.79
N HIS A 94 -0.22 14.52 -15.48
CA HIS A 94 -1.28 15.36 -14.92
C HIS A 94 -0.84 15.99 -13.60
N THR A 95 -0.67 17.32 -13.62
CA THR A 95 -0.26 18.08 -12.44
C THR A 95 -1.47 18.60 -11.67
N CYS A 96 -1.57 18.24 -10.40
CA CYS A 96 -2.55 18.76 -9.45
C CYS A 96 -1.94 18.90 -8.05
N ALA A 97 -2.66 19.57 -7.15
CA ALA A 97 -2.22 19.78 -5.78
C ALA A 97 -2.56 18.58 -4.90
N PHE A 98 -1.55 17.89 -4.36
CA PHE A 98 -1.71 16.81 -3.39
C PHE A 98 -0.50 16.69 -2.46
N HIS A 99 -0.65 15.92 -1.39
CA HIS A 99 0.43 15.54 -0.50
C HIS A 99 0.94 14.16 -0.91
N GLN A 100 2.09 14.11 -1.60
CA GLN A 100 2.62 12.89 -2.20
C GLN A 100 2.77 11.73 -1.21
N PRO A 101 3.37 11.90 0.00
CA PRO A 101 3.52 10.78 0.94
C PRO A 101 2.19 10.16 1.35
N SER A 102 1.12 10.97 1.50
CA SER A 102 -0.21 10.46 1.85
C SER A 102 -0.84 9.67 0.68
N ILE A 103 -0.68 10.14 -0.55
CA ILE A 103 -1.21 9.43 -1.73
C ILE A 103 -0.44 8.13 -1.96
N GLU A 104 0.87 8.12 -1.78
CA GLU A 104 1.68 6.89 -1.83
C GLU A 104 1.25 5.91 -0.73
N LEU A 105 1.05 6.37 0.51
CA LEU A 105 0.55 5.53 1.60
C LEU A 105 -0.82 4.93 1.29
N LEU A 106 -1.75 5.73 0.74
CA LEU A 106 -3.06 5.26 0.31
C LEU A 106 -2.93 4.15 -0.76
N LEU A 107 -2.10 4.37 -1.78
CA LEU A 107 -1.83 3.37 -2.81
C LEU A 107 -1.25 2.09 -2.22
N TYR A 108 -0.32 2.19 -1.28
CA TYR A 108 0.28 1.04 -0.60
C TYR A 108 -0.78 0.23 0.16
N GLN A 109 -1.72 0.88 0.86
CA GLN A 109 -2.79 0.18 1.55
C GLN A 109 -3.72 -0.55 0.57
N LEU A 110 -4.12 0.11 -0.52
CA LEU A 110 -5.01 -0.49 -1.53
C LEU A 110 -4.32 -1.63 -2.29
N LEU A 111 -3.06 -1.45 -2.71
CA LEU A 111 -2.29 -2.51 -3.38
C LEU A 111 -2.05 -3.71 -2.47
N SER A 112 -1.81 -3.48 -1.17
CA SER A 112 -1.68 -4.54 -0.20
C SER A 112 -2.97 -5.35 -0.05
N ASN A 113 -4.12 -4.69 0.04
CA ASN A 113 -5.42 -5.36 0.09
C ASN A 113 -5.67 -6.15 -1.19
N ALA A 114 -5.47 -5.53 -2.36
CA ALA A 114 -5.64 -6.19 -3.65
C ALA A 114 -4.75 -7.45 -3.75
N LEU A 115 -3.47 -7.35 -3.41
CA LEU A 115 -2.54 -8.48 -3.46
C LEU A 115 -2.90 -9.59 -2.45
N LYS A 116 -3.45 -9.22 -1.29
CA LYS A 116 -3.84 -10.17 -0.24
C LYS A 116 -5.03 -11.02 -0.65
N PHE A 117 -6.04 -10.39 -1.25
CA PHE A 117 -7.32 -11.03 -1.55
C PHE A 117 -7.44 -11.56 -2.99
N THR A 118 -6.46 -11.28 -3.86
CA THR A 118 -6.42 -11.81 -5.23
C THR A 118 -5.68 -13.14 -5.24
N PRO A 119 -6.29 -14.23 -5.74
CA PRO A 119 -5.63 -15.52 -5.88
C PRO A 119 -4.58 -15.49 -7.02
N ALA A 120 -3.68 -16.47 -7.01
CA ALA A 120 -2.73 -16.67 -8.10
C ALA A 120 -3.46 -16.85 -9.45
N GLY A 121 -2.97 -16.18 -10.48
CA GLY A 121 -3.60 -16.09 -11.81
C GLY A 121 -4.59 -14.94 -11.95
N GLY A 122 -4.91 -14.23 -10.86
CA GLY A 122 -5.75 -13.03 -10.89
C GLY A 122 -5.00 -11.78 -11.35
N ALA A 123 -5.75 -10.68 -11.42
CA ALA A 123 -5.24 -9.39 -11.89
C ALA A 123 -5.68 -8.23 -10.97
N VAL A 124 -4.82 -7.23 -10.89
CA VAL A 124 -5.09 -5.95 -10.23
C VAL A 124 -4.85 -4.82 -11.24
N THR A 125 -5.80 -3.93 -11.37
CA THR A 125 -5.71 -2.77 -12.26
C THR A 125 -5.80 -1.50 -11.45
N VAL A 126 -4.79 -0.64 -11.58
CA VAL A 126 -4.79 0.74 -11.07
C VAL A 126 -5.15 1.66 -12.23
N GLU A 127 -6.22 2.42 -12.09
CA GLU A 127 -6.73 3.29 -13.16
C GLU A 127 -6.82 4.73 -12.68
N LEU A 128 -6.27 5.68 -13.49
CA LEU A 128 -6.31 7.11 -13.23
C LEU A 128 -7.12 7.80 -14.32
N LYS A 129 -8.20 8.51 -13.92
CA LYS A 129 -9.09 9.26 -14.79
C LYS A 129 -9.24 10.71 -14.32
N PHE A 130 -9.45 11.61 -15.27
CA PHE A 130 -9.67 13.04 -15.03
C PHE A 130 -11.05 13.42 -15.59
N ILE A 131 -12.01 13.73 -14.71
CA ILE A 131 -13.41 13.92 -15.09
C ILE A 131 -13.98 15.13 -14.35
N ASN A 132 -14.42 16.15 -15.08
CA ASN A 132 -15.18 17.28 -14.53
C ASN A 132 -14.54 17.93 -13.28
N ARG A 133 -13.26 18.29 -13.33
CA ARG A 133 -12.49 18.86 -12.21
C ARG A 133 -12.30 17.91 -11.03
N TRP A 134 -12.41 16.61 -11.28
CA TRP A 134 -12.08 15.55 -10.32
C TRP A 134 -11.04 14.61 -10.89
N VAL A 135 -10.11 14.25 -10.07
CA VAL A 135 -9.21 13.12 -10.32
C VAL A 135 -9.81 11.88 -9.66
N ARG A 136 -9.93 10.80 -10.41
CA ARG A 136 -10.36 9.49 -9.91
C ARG A 136 -9.23 8.49 -10.04
N LEU A 137 -8.76 7.98 -8.90
CA LEU A 137 -7.78 6.93 -8.81
C LEU A 137 -8.47 5.67 -8.27
N SER A 138 -8.55 4.63 -9.08
CA SER A 138 -9.21 3.37 -8.74
C SER A 138 -8.20 2.23 -8.67
N VAL A 139 -8.32 1.36 -7.67
CA VAL A 139 -7.64 0.08 -7.59
C VAL A 139 -8.70 -1.01 -7.64
N SER A 140 -8.66 -1.85 -8.68
CA SER A 140 -9.61 -2.95 -8.89
C SER A 140 -8.87 -4.27 -8.86
N ASP A 141 -9.41 -5.26 -8.17
CA ASP A 141 -8.89 -6.61 -8.10
C ASP A 141 -9.92 -7.64 -8.64
N THR A 142 -9.43 -8.81 -9.00
CA THR A 142 -10.26 -9.97 -9.39
C THR A 142 -10.30 -11.02 -8.27
N GLY A 143 -10.33 -10.57 -7.03
CA GLY A 143 -10.27 -11.40 -5.84
C GLY A 143 -11.61 -12.00 -5.42
N CYS A 144 -11.69 -12.45 -4.17
CA CYS A 144 -12.89 -13.08 -3.61
C CYS A 144 -14.09 -12.13 -3.49
N GLY A 145 -13.87 -10.80 -3.60
CA GLY A 145 -14.91 -9.82 -3.36
C GLY A 145 -15.29 -9.70 -1.88
N ILE A 146 -16.29 -8.87 -1.61
CA ILE A 146 -16.75 -8.52 -0.25
C ILE A 146 -18.26 -8.73 -0.20
N GLN A 147 -18.75 -9.25 0.91
CA GLN A 147 -20.17 -9.43 1.15
C GLN A 147 -20.87 -8.06 1.23
N GLU A 148 -22.09 -7.98 0.69
CA GLU A 148 -22.82 -6.71 0.55
C GLU A 148 -23.10 -6.05 1.91
N ASP A 149 -23.36 -6.84 2.94
CA ASP A 149 -23.59 -6.41 4.31
C ASP A 149 -22.34 -5.85 5.01
N GLN A 150 -21.14 -6.19 4.53
CA GLN A 150 -19.86 -5.69 5.05
C GLN A 150 -19.43 -4.35 4.42
N ILE A 151 -19.91 -4.03 3.21
CA ILE A 151 -19.47 -2.84 2.46
C ILE A 151 -19.66 -1.53 3.24
N PRO A 152 -20.78 -1.29 3.94
CA PRO A 152 -20.99 -0.04 4.71
C PRO A 152 -19.97 0.19 5.81
N PHE A 153 -19.39 -0.88 6.33
CA PHE A 153 -18.49 -0.85 7.48
C PHE A 153 -17.00 -0.91 7.12
N LEU A 154 -16.66 -1.04 5.85
CA LEU A 154 -15.26 -1.24 5.41
C LEU A 154 -14.29 -0.15 5.85
N PHE A 155 -14.78 1.06 6.05
CA PHE A 155 -14.00 2.21 6.46
C PHE A 155 -14.03 2.47 7.97
N ASP A 156 -14.77 1.66 8.73
CA ASP A 156 -14.81 1.75 10.18
C ASP A 156 -13.54 1.15 10.79
N ARG A 157 -13.08 1.72 11.91
CA ARG A 157 -11.87 1.28 12.59
C ARG A 157 -12.11 -0.07 13.29
N TYR A 158 -11.12 -0.95 13.20
CA TYR A 158 -11.07 -2.20 13.97
C TYR A 158 -12.14 -3.24 13.63
N LEU A 159 -12.79 -3.14 12.48
CA LEU A 159 -13.67 -4.20 12.01
C LEU A 159 -12.84 -5.40 11.55
N HIS A 160 -12.80 -6.40 12.41
CA HIS A 160 -12.37 -7.75 12.09
C HIS A 160 -13.55 -8.67 12.35
N ASP A 161 -14.03 -9.29 11.29
CA ASP A 161 -14.93 -10.41 11.44
C ASP A 161 -14.08 -11.65 11.83
N ASP A 162 -13.99 -11.91 13.13
CA ASP A 162 -13.25 -13.06 13.70
C ASP A 162 -13.81 -14.42 13.22
N ALA A 163 -14.93 -14.41 12.50
CA ALA A 163 -15.70 -15.61 12.22
C ALA A 163 -15.33 -16.37 10.94
N MET A 164 -14.52 -15.80 10.01
CA MET A 164 -14.42 -16.41 8.67
C MET A 164 -13.02 -16.69 8.12
N ALA A 165 -11.92 -16.47 8.82
CA ALA A 165 -10.63 -16.86 8.24
C ALA A 165 -9.55 -17.20 9.27
N PRO A 166 -8.85 -18.35 9.11
CA PRO A 166 -7.74 -18.75 9.96
C PRO A 166 -6.44 -18.00 9.66
N GLN A 167 -6.49 -16.81 9.03
CA GLN A 167 -5.29 -16.03 8.72
C GLN A 167 -5.32 -14.66 9.43
N PRO A 168 -4.19 -14.22 10.01
CA PRO A 168 -4.10 -12.90 10.63
C PRO A 168 -4.22 -11.80 9.57
N HIS A 169 -5.38 -11.16 9.49
CA HIS A 169 -5.69 -10.18 8.44
C HIS A 169 -5.25 -8.74 8.74
N GLY A 170 -4.30 -8.52 9.65
CA GLY A 170 -3.86 -7.18 10.05
C GLY A 170 -4.86 -6.47 10.99
N LEU A 171 -4.60 -5.21 11.35
CA LEU A 171 -5.40 -4.47 12.36
C LEU A 171 -6.67 -3.79 11.81
N GLY A 172 -7.06 -3.99 10.54
CA GLY A 172 -8.22 -3.30 9.95
C GLY A 172 -8.07 -1.78 9.79
N LEU A 173 -6.87 -1.26 9.87
CA LEU A 173 -6.59 0.19 9.82
C LEU A 173 -6.37 0.75 8.41
N GLY A 174 -6.11 -0.10 7.41
CA GLY A 174 -5.72 0.34 6.07
C GLY A 174 -6.78 1.19 5.36
N LEU A 175 -8.02 0.72 5.32
CA LEU A 175 -9.12 1.44 4.66
C LEU A 175 -9.55 2.70 5.42
N PRO A 176 -9.67 2.71 6.76
CA PRO A 176 -9.85 3.94 7.54
C PRO A 176 -8.77 4.99 7.28
N ILE A 177 -7.49 4.60 7.16
CA ILE A 177 -6.40 5.50 6.77
C ILE A 177 -6.64 6.07 5.36
N CYS A 178 -7.04 5.23 4.39
CA CYS A 178 -7.35 5.68 3.02
C CYS A 178 -8.48 6.70 3.00
N GLN A 179 -9.56 6.47 3.73
CA GLN A 179 -10.68 7.41 3.83
C GLN A 179 -10.23 8.74 4.42
N HIS A 180 -9.50 8.72 5.53
CA HIS A 180 -9.00 9.95 6.15
C HIS A 180 -8.08 10.74 5.21
N ILE A 181 -7.19 10.08 4.48
CA ILE A 181 -6.34 10.72 3.46
C ILE A 181 -7.21 11.40 2.40
N ALA A 182 -8.26 10.74 1.92
CA ALA A 182 -9.19 11.31 0.96
C ALA A 182 -9.88 12.58 1.51
N GLU A 183 -10.45 12.51 2.72
CA GLU A 183 -11.11 13.62 3.41
C GLU A 183 -10.18 14.82 3.60
N ARG A 184 -8.93 14.58 4.03
CA ARG A 184 -7.93 15.64 4.22
C ARG A 184 -7.52 16.35 2.92
N HIS A 185 -7.68 15.68 1.78
CA HIS A 185 -7.49 16.30 0.45
C HIS A 185 -8.77 16.97 -0.07
N GLY A 186 -9.89 16.95 0.70
CA GLY A 186 -11.19 17.44 0.27
C GLY A 186 -11.87 16.53 -0.74
N GLY A 187 -11.51 15.27 -0.73
CA GLY A 187 -12.03 14.21 -1.60
C GLY A 187 -12.89 13.18 -0.86
N THR A 188 -13.16 12.08 -1.54
CA THR A 188 -13.95 10.96 -1.01
C THR A 188 -13.36 9.62 -1.41
N MET A 189 -13.65 8.59 -0.62
CA MET A 189 -13.31 7.21 -0.90
C MET A 189 -14.58 6.36 -1.00
N ILE A 190 -14.70 5.54 -2.04
CA ILE A 190 -15.82 4.62 -2.23
C ILE A 190 -15.31 3.20 -2.50
N ALA A 191 -16.11 2.21 -2.11
CA ALA A 191 -15.88 0.80 -2.38
C ALA A 191 -17.05 0.22 -3.16
N GLU A 192 -16.74 -0.55 -4.20
CA GLU A 192 -17.68 -1.33 -5.00
C GLU A 192 -17.17 -2.77 -5.03
N SER A 193 -17.99 -3.73 -4.67
CA SER A 193 -17.59 -5.13 -4.65
C SER A 193 -18.78 -6.06 -4.80
N ARG A 194 -18.53 -7.26 -5.31
CA ARG A 194 -19.46 -8.38 -5.31
C ARG A 194 -18.72 -9.67 -4.97
N PRO A 195 -19.30 -10.55 -4.17
CA PRO A 195 -18.70 -11.84 -3.86
C PRO A 195 -18.32 -12.61 -5.14
N GLY A 196 -17.08 -13.09 -5.19
CA GLY A 196 -16.54 -13.83 -6.33
C GLY A 196 -16.21 -13.00 -7.58
N GLN A 197 -16.43 -11.68 -7.58
CA GLN A 197 -16.16 -10.80 -8.72
C GLN A 197 -15.07 -9.76 -8.46
N GLY A 198 -14.43 -9.82 -7.27
CA GLY A 198 -13.42 -8.86 -6.86
C GLY A 198 -13.99 -7.58 -6.28
N SER A 199 -13.10 -6.61 -6.07
CA SER A 199 -13.44 -5.33 -5.47
C SER A 199 -12.81 -4.17 -6.26
N ARG A 200 -13.42 -2.99 -6.12
CA ARG A 200 -12.90 -1.73 -6.63
C ARG A 200 -12.96 -0.68 -5.55
N PHE A 201 -11.84 -0.07 -5.25
CA PHE A 201 -11.73 1.08 -4.35
C PHE A 201 -11.37 2.31 -5.17
N THR A 202 -12.16 3.37 -5.06
CA THR A 202 -11.99 4.61 -5.85
C THR A 202 -11.82 5.80 -4.93
N LEU A 203 -10.66 6.46 -5.03
CA LEU A 203 -10.37 7.77 -4.49
C LEU A 203 -10.81 8.83 -5.50
N SER A 204 -11.59 9.82 -5.06
CA SER A 204 -11.92 11.02 -5.83
C SER A 204 -11.32 12.24 -5.16
N LEU A 205 -10.46 12.98 -5.86
CA LEU A 205 -9.82 14.22 -5.38
C LEU A 205 -10.24 15.41 -6.24
N PRO A 206 -10.38 16.62 -5.66
CA PRO A 206 -10.54 17.83 -6.45
C PRO A 206 -9.33 18.07 -7.34
N ASP A 207 -9.57 18.23 -8.64
CA ASP A 207 -8.52 18.58 -9.61
C ASP A 207 -8.27 20.09 -9.55
N ARG A 208 -7.36 20.49 -8.69
CA ARG A 208 -6.99 21.89 -8.44
C ARG A 208 -5.49 22.05 -8.35
N ARG A 209 -5.00 23.27 -8.56
CA ARG A 209 -3.62 23.65 -8.32
C ARG A 209 -3.54 24.60 -7.15
N CYS A 210 -2.44 24.55 -6.40
CA CYS A 210 -2.16 25.45 -5.29
C CYS A 210 -1.17 26.56 -5.64
N GLY A 211 -0.54 26.51 -6.84
CA GLY A 211 0.43 27.50 -7.30
C GLY A 211 1.82 27.37 -6.66
N THR A 212 2.01 26.38 -5.79
CA THR A 212 3.32 26.09 -5.18
C THR A 212 3.96 24.95 -5.96
N ALA A 213 4.87 25.32 -6.89
CA ALA A 213 5.71 24.34 -7.55
C ALA A 213 6.79 23.81 -6.60
N ASP A 214 7.22 22.58 -6.86
CA ASP A 214 8.25 21.92 -6.06
C ASP A 214 9.62 22.53 -6.34
N VAL A 215 10.24 23.08 -5.31
CA VAL A 215 11.68 23.39 -5.32
C VAL A 215 12.36 22.24 -4.58
N SER A 216 12.89 21.27 -5.35
CA SER A 216 13.75 20.18 -4.93
C SER A 216 13.43 19.59 -3.55
N ASP A 217 12.57 18.58 -3.50
CA ASP A 217 12.44 17.75 -2.31
C ASP A 217 13.69 16.90 -2.13
N VAL A 218 14.42 17.18 -1.07
CA VAL A 218 15.31 16.17 -0.49
C VAL A 218 14.37 15.04 -0.06
N LYS A 219 14.47 13.88 -0.72
CA LYS A 219 13.76 12.67 -0.28
C LYS A 219 14.26 12.33 1.12
N PHE A 220 13.54 12.79 2.14
CA PHE A 220 13.76 12.30 3.48
C PHE A 220 13.27 10.85 3.52
N ASP A 221 14.20 9.93 3.70
CA ASP A 221 13.88 8.53 3.91
C ASP A 221 13.32 8.33 5.32
N TYR A 222 12.00 8.49 5.46
CA TYR A 222 11.30 8.24 6.72
C TYR A 222 11.23 6.74 7.07
N ASN A 223 11.66 5.86 6.17
CA ASN A 223 11.54 4.41 6.34
C ASN A 223 12.82 3.79 6.94
N GLY A 224 13.82 4.59 7.32
CA GLY A 224 15.05 4.11 7.93
C GLY A 224 15.86 3.18 7.04
N GLY A 225 15.87 3.40 5.72
CA GLY A 225 16.58 2.58 4.75
C GLY A 225 15.79 1.35 4.28
N PHE A 226 14.53 1.16 4.72
CA PHE A 226 13.70 0.03 4.28
C PHE A 226 13.03 0.31 2.94
N ASN A 227 12.92 -0.73 2.11
CA ASN A 227 12.14 -0.67 0.89
C ASN A 227 10.65 -0.43 1.24
N PRO A 228 10.06 0.71 0.87
CA PRO A 228 8.70 1.10 1.27
C PRO A 228 7.63 0.15 0.71
N LEU A 229 7.84 -0.45 -0.45
CA LEU A 229 6.92 -1.40 -1.06
C LEU A 229 6.95 -2.76 -0.35
N LEU A 230 8.13 -3.28 0.00
CA LEU A 230 8.24 -4.49 0.81
C LEU A 230 7.58 -4.29 2.17
N LEU A 231 7.78 -3.11 2.78
CA LEU A 231 7.13 -2.75 4.03
C LEU A 231 5.60 -2.73 3.89
N ALA A 232 5.11 -2.04 2.88
CA ALA A 232 3.68 -1.89 2.65
C ALA A 232 2.96 -3.20 2.31
N LEU A 233 3.61 -4.10 1.59
CA LEU A 233 3.05 -5.36 1.13
C LEU A 233 3.39 -6.56 2.04
N ALA A 234 4.06 -6.34 3.18
CA ALA A 234 4.61 -7.40 4.04
C ALA A 234 3.58 -8.46 4.47
N ASP A 235 2.33 -8.08 4.69
CA ASP A 235 1.26 -9.03 5.07
C ASP A 235 0.77 -9.89 3.91
N ALA A 236 0.95 -9.40 2.67
CA ALA A 236 0.44 -10.05 1.46
C ALA A 236 1.50 -10.90 0.76
N LEU A 237 2.79 -10.67 1.03
CA LEU A 237 3.90 -11.32 0.34
C LEU A 237 4.31 -12.63 1.01
N PRO A 238 4.82 -13.61 0.23
CA PRO A 238 5.41 -14.83 0.78
C PRO A 238 6.81 -14.55 1.37
N PRO A 239 7.34 -15.40 2.28
CA PRO A 239 8.67 -15.19 2.90
C PRO A 239 9.81 -15.01 1.90
N GLN A 240 9.74 -15.65 0.74
CA GLN A 240 10.76 -15.57 -0.32
C GLN A 240 10.95 -14.15 -0.87
N ALA A 241 9.93 -13.28 -0.76
CA ALA A 241 10.02 -11.87 -1.15
C ALA A 241 11.03 -11.09 -0.30
N PHE A 242 11.36 -11.58 0.90
CA PHE A 242 12.27 -10.97 1.86
C PHE A 242 13.69 -11.56 1.80
N SER A 243 14.00 -12.30 0.71
CA SER A 243 15.37 -12.69 0.41
C SER A 243 16.20 -11.49 -0.02
N GLN A 244 17.53 -11.55 0.17
CA GLN A 244 18.44 -10.44 -0.12
C GLN A 244 18.36 -9.86 -1.54
N ARG A 245 17.86 -10.66 -2.51
CA ARG A 245 17.66 -10.22 -3.91
C ARG A 245 16.58 -9.15 -4.08
N HIS A 246 15.75 -8.91 -3.09
CA HIS A 246 14.60 -7.99 -3.14
C HIS A 246 14.70 -6.91 -2.04
N LEU A 247 15.72 -6.98 -1.16
CA LEU A 247 15.91 -6.01 -0.08
C LEU A 247 16.75 -4.80 -0.51
N ASP A 248 17.59 -4.96 -1.57
CA ASP A 248 18.35 -3.92 -2.23
C ASP A 248 17.51 -3.29 -3.36
#